data_21b103b9f061b144488d89b3ff5a5dee
#
_entry.id   21b103b9f061b144488d89b3ff5a5dee
#
_cell.length_a   1.000
_cell.length_b   1.000
_cell.length_c   1.000
_cell.angle_alpha   90.00
_cell.angle_beta   90.00
_cell.angle_gamma   90.00
#
_symmetry.space_group_name_H-M   'P 1'
#
loop_
_entity.id
_entity.type
_entity.pdbx_description
1 polymer ?
#
loop_
_entity_poly.entity_id
_entity_poly.type
_entity_poly.pdbx_seq_one_letter_code
_entity_poly.pdbx_strand_id
1 'polypeptide(L)'
;MKNLNNFFTKKNITILTCVLICVIISYFMYNNLFLKDTVNKNPNNSTTTETIDNNQEINDTDKEISDVENEKEVNTNNDLKLTNENVGVPVLYYHSVKNSENNEVIIAPQKLRNQLRYIKDSGYTTLTLKELEDYLLNNTPIPEKSIVITFDDGYMDNYTNAFPILKDLDMKATIFCITFELDGKYYLSESAIKKMSDYGIDIQSHTAGHPDLTKMTYDEQLKEFLESKEILEAITEKPVTSIAYPYGNYNDNSVKAAKDAGFKLGFTTDLGLSDRDDNPLLLNRIYISSNYDMDTFKQLLENTKK
;
A
#
# COMPACT_ATOMS: atom_id res chain seq x y z
N MET A 1 -15.60 6.43 -54.12
CA MET A 1 -16.64 5.76 -53.30
C MET A 1 -16.69 4.29 -53.72
N LYS A 2 -15.93 3.43 -53.00
CA LYS A 2 -15.94 1.96 -53.19
C LYS A 2 -16.48 1.34 -51.91
N ASN A 3 -17.57 0.67 -52.04
CA ASN A 3 -18.38 -0.22 -51.23
C ASN A 3 -17.82 -0.70 -49.86
N LEU A 4 -18.49 -0.24 -48.81
CA LEU A 4 -18.40 -0.73 -47.42
C LEU A 4 -19.34 -1.94 -47.15
N ASN A 5 -19.90 -2.58 -48.17
CA ASN A 5 -21.02 -3.53 -48.01
C ASN A 5 -20.64 -5.01 -47.93
N ASN A 6 -19.37 -5.41 -47.69
CA ASN A 6 -18.98 -6.83 -47.71
C ASN A 6 -18.41 -7.33 -46.36
N PHE A 7 -18.70 -6.68 -45.21
CA PHE A 7 -18.14 -7.13 -43.91
C PHE A 7 -19.05 -8.09 -43.13
N PHE A 8 -20.33 -8.22 -43.50
CA PHE A 8 -21.26 -9.11 -42.81
C PHE A 8 -21.60 -10.35 -43.68
N THR A 9 -20.72 -11.34 -43.65
CA THR A 9 -21.09 -12.68 -44.19
C THR A 9 -22.01 -13.38 -43.17
N LYS A 10 -22.92 -14.26 -43.65
CA LYS A 10 -23.79 -15.09 -42.78
C LYS A 10 -23.00 -15.78 -41.64
N LYS A 11 -21.76 -16.16 -41.90
CA LYS A 11 -20.87 -16.79 -40.91
C LYS A 11 -20.47 -15.87 -39.76
N ASN A 12 -20.24 -14.58 -40.03
CA ASN A 12 -19.89 -13.60 -39.00
C ASN A 12 -21.08 -13.23 -38.14
N ILE A 13 -22.30 -13.23 -38.74
CA ILE A 13 -23.55 -12.98 -37.96
C ILE A 13 -23.81 -14.16 -37.02
N THR A 14 -23.59 -15.41 -37.46
CA THR A 14 -23.77 -16.61 -36.62
C THR A 14 -22.77 -16.62 -35.46
N ILE A 15 -21.52 -16.22 -35.67
CA ILE A 15 -20.51 -16.12 -34.59
C ILE A 15 -20.90 -15.04 -33.58
N LEU A 16 -21.35 -13.88 -34.05
CA LEU A 16 -21.76 -12.79 -33.17
C LEU A 16 -22.97 -13.16 -32.30
N THR A 17 -23.94 -13.89 -32.88
CA THR A 17 -25.11 -14.38 -32.12
C THR A 17 -24.75 -15.44 -31.09
N CYS A 18 -23.82 -16.36 -31.40
CA CYS A 18 -23.33 -17.37 -30.46
C CYS A 18 -22.59 -16.69 -29.27
N VAL A 19 -21.75 -15.70 -29.51
CA VAL A 19 -21.05 -14.96 -28.45
C VAL A 19 -22.06 -14.23 -27.56
N LEU A 20 -23.08 -13.60 -28.14
CA LEU A 20 -24.10 -12.88 -27.36
C LEU A 20 -24.91 -13.86 -26.48
N ILE A 21 -25.26 -15.02 -26.99
CA ILE A 21 -25.96 -16.07 -26.24
C ILE A 21 -25.08 -16.59 -25.08
N CYS A 22 -23.79 -16.82 -25.29
CA CYS A 22 -22.87 -17.24 -24.24
C CYS A 22 -22.75 -16.20 -23.12
N VAL A 23 -22.70 -14.91 -23.46
CA VAL A 23 -22.66 -13.82 -22.47
C VAL A 23 -23.96 -13.79 -21.66
N ILE A 24 -25.12 -13.94 -22.29
CA ILE A 24 -26.42 -13.97 -21.60
C ILE A 24 -26.54 -15.17 -20.66
N ILE A 25 -26.08 -16.36 -21.10
CA ILE A 25 -26.08 -17.56 -20.27
C ILE A 25 -25.14 -17.40 -19.06
N SER A 26 -23.95 -16.84 -19.28
CA SER A 26 -23.00 -16.55 -18.20
C SER A 26 -23.56 -15.56 -17.17
N TYR A 27 -24.24 -14.51 -17.63
CA TYR A 27 -24.91 -13.54 -16.77
C TYR A 27 -26.06 -14.17 -15.95
N PHE A 28 -26.87 -15.05 -16.57
CA PHE A 28 -27.93 -15.77 -15.87
C PHE A 28 -27.39 -16.79 -14.86
N MET A 29 -26.31 -17.50 -15.17
CA MET A 29 -25.64 -18.40 -14.23
C MET A 29 -25.05 -17.65 -13.04
N TYR A 30 -24.40 -16.51 -13.30
CA TYR A 30 -23.86 -15.65 -12.25
C TYR A 30 -24.95 -15.18 -11.28
N ASN A 31 -26.05 -14.65 -11.77
CA ASN A 31 -27.16 -14.19 -10.94
C ASN A 31 -27.88 -15.31 -10.18
N ASN A 32 -28.00 -16.51 -10.73
CA ASN A 32 -28.60 -17.64 -10.03
C ASN A 32 -27.71 -18.28 -8.95
N LEU A 33 -26.39 -18.18 -9.08
CA LEU A 33 -25.46 -18.59 -8.02
C LEU A 33 -25.48 -17.59 -6.84
N PHE A 34 -25.50 -16.30 -7.11
CA PHE A 34 -25.49 -15.26 -6.06
C PHE A 34 -26.82 -15.10 -5.32
N LEU A 35 -27.96 -15.39 -5.94
CA LEU A 35 -29.29 -15.28 -5.30
C LEU A 35 -29.65 -16.48 -4.40
N LYS A 36 -28.94 -17.58 -4.47
CA LYS A 36 -29.20 -18.75 -3.59
C LYS A 36 -28.55 -18.65 -2.21
N ASP A 37 -27.52 -17.82 -2.05
CA ASP A 37 -26.81 -17.71 -0.76
C ASP A 37 -27.42 -16.69 0.22
N THR A 38 -28.42 -15.91 -0.20
CA THR A 38 -29.05 -14.87 0.64
C THR A 38 -30.37 -15.28 1.31
N VAL A 39 -30.89 -16.50 1.09
CA VAL A 39 -32.25 -16.91 1.59
C VAL A 39 -32.20 -17.92 2.76
N ASN A 40 -31.04 -18.28 3.29
CA ASN A 40 -31.01 -19.31 4.34
C ASN A 40 -30.24 -18.92 5.60
N LYS A 41 -30.68 -17.84 6.30
CA LYS A 41 -30.32 -17.60 7.70
C LYS A 41 -31.46 -16.88 8.42
N ASN A 42 -32.43 -17.63 8.89
CA ASN A 42 -33.17 -17.30 10.10
C ASN A 42 -33.82 -18.58 10.64
N PRO A 43 -33.46 -19.09 11.82
CA PRO A 43 -34.34 -19.92 12.59
C PRO A 43 -34.82 -19.20 13.85
N ASN A 44 -36.13 -19.27 14.00
CA ASN A 44 -36.96 -18.85 15.11
C ASN A 44 -36.61 -19.54 16.44
N ASN A 45 -36.70 -18.74 17.49
CA ASN A 45 -37.67 -18.86 18.58
C ASN A 45 -37.80 -20.20 19.32
N SER A 46 -37.53 -20.20 20.62
CA SER A 46 -38.50 -20.68 21.58
C SER A 46 -38.23 -20.12 22.99
N THR A 47 -39.28 -19.55 23.50
CA THR A 47 -39.64 -19.09 24.83
C THR A 47 -39.49 -20.17 25.90
N THR A 48 -38.93 -19.84 27.08
CA THR A 48 -39.45 -20.33 28.33
C THR A 48 -39.24 -19.30 29.45
N THR A 49 -40.34 -18.89 30.01
CA THR A 49 -40.58 -18.05 31.17
C THR A 49 -40.31 -18.86 32.43
N GLU A 50 -39.61 -18.31 33.41
CA GLU A 50 -39.87 -18.57 34.82
C GLU A 50 -39.56 -17.33 35.65
N THR A 51 -40.62 -16.84 36.26
CA THR A 51 -40.70 -15.79 37.28
C THR A 51 -40.36 -16.39 38.66
N ILE A 52 -39.54 -15.66 39.44
CA ILE A 52 -39.68 -15.69 40.90
C ILE A 52 -39.39 -14.28 41.45
N ASP A 53 -40.39 -13.75 42.10
CA ASP A 53 -40.48 -12.59 42.95
C ASP A 53 -39.62 -12.74 44.21
N ASN A 54 -39.02 -11.65 44.72
CA ASN A 54 -39.23 -11.25 46.11
C ASN A 54 -38.56 -9.91 46.42
N ASN A 55 -39.42 -9.02 46.87
CA ASN A 55 -39.16 -7.76 47.59
C ASN A 55 -38.37 -7.96 48.89
N GLN A 56 -37.53 -6.97 49.21
CA GLN A 56 -37.58 -6.35 50.56
C GLN A 56 -36.86 -5.01 50.54
N GLU A 57 -37.61 -3.98 50.98
CA GLU A 57 -37.20 -2.66 51.40
C GLU A 57 -36.33 -2.73 52.69
N ILE A 58 -35.51 -1.74 52.93
CA ILE A 58 -35.61 -0.68 53.99
C ILE A 58 -34.27 -0.01 54.30
N ASN A 59 -34.36 1.32 54.31
CA ASN A 59 -33.76 2.37 55.13
C ASN A 59 -32.29 2.83 55.05
N ASP A 60 -32.28 4.10 54.67
CA ASP A 60 -31.55 5.29 55.22
C ASP A 60 -30.51 5.06 56.31
N THR A 61 -29.37 5.66 56.07
CA THR A 61 -28.79 6.69 56.94
C THR A 61 -27.62 7.46 56.29
N ASP A 62 -27.72 8.76 56.32
CA ASP A 62 -26.71 9.73 55.98
C ASP A 62 -25.35 9.52 56.66
N LYS A 63 -24.27 9.70 55.91
CA LYS A 63 -23.05 10.30 56.43
C LYS A 63 -22.20 10.88 55.27
N GLU A 64 -22.11 12.20 55.25
CA GLU A 64 -21.09 12.96 54.55
C GLU A 64 -19.67 12.48 54.95
N ILE A 65 -18.85 12.15 53.99
CA ILE A 65 -17.40 12.24 54.08
C ILE A 65 -16.91 12.76 52.75
N SER A 66 -16.38 13.96 52.77
CA SER A 66 -15.62 14.62 51.75
C SER A 66 -14.28 13.92 51.59
N ASP A 67 -14.08 13.24 50.45
CA ASP A 67 -12.75 12.87 50.00
C ASP A 67 -12.52 13.41 48.59
N VAL A 68 -11.54 14.33 48.58
CA VAL A 68 -10.96 14.94 47.38
C VAL A 68 -10.22 13.82 46.62
N GLU A 69 -10.86 13.20 45.66
CA GLU A 69 -10.14 12.41 44.68
C GLU A 69 -9.52 13.34 43.66
N ASN A 70 -8.20 13.43 43.75
CA ASN A 70 -7.33 13.96 42.71
C ASN A 70 -7.45 13.03 41.49
N GLU A 71 -8.38 13.30 40.60
CA GLU A 71 -8.35 12.75 39.24
C GLU A 71 -7.09 13.32 38.57
N LYS A 72 -6.06 12.50 38.54
CA LYS A 72 -4.97 12.66 37.62
C LYS A 72 -5.57 12.47 36.22
N GLU A 73 -5.98 13.55 35.58
CA GLU A 73 -6.20 13.58 34.14
C GLU A 73 -4.91 13.05 33.49
N VAL A 74 -4.96 11.79 33.01
CA VAL A 74 -4.00 11.28 32.09
C VAL A 74 -4.30 12.01 30.78
N ASN A 75 -3.66 13.14 30.61
CA ASN A 75 -3.71 13.92 29.38
C ASN A 75 -3.01 13.11 28.27
N THR A 76 -3.76 12.25 27.57
CA THR A 76 -3.31 11.49 26.42
C THR A 76 -3.49 12.27 25.12
N ASN A 77 -3.37 13.59 25.16
CA ASN A 77 -3.19 14.39 23.96
C ASN A 77 -1.70 14.41 23.62
N ASN A 78 -1.21 13.33 22.99
CA ASN A 78 -0.07 13.40 22.11
C ASN A 78 -0.53 14.12 20.83
N ASP A 79 -0.73 15.44 20.91
CA ASP A 79 -0.94 16.25 19.73
C ASP A 79 0.32 16.12 18.86
N LEU A 80 0.19 15.36 17.76
CA LEU A 80 1.25 15.20 16.77
C LEU A 80 1.63 16.61 16.30
N LYS A 81 2.84 17.04 16.63
CA LYS A 81 3.34 18.34 16.17
C LYS A 81 3.52 18.27 14.66
N LEU A 82 2.76 19.09 13.94
CA LEU A 82 2.82 19.19 12.48
C LEU A 82 3.80 20.30 12.08
N THR A 83 4.43 20.10 10.91
CA THR A 83 5.26 21.10 10.25
C THR A 83 4.91 21.22 8.78
N ASN A 84 5.03 22.43 8.24
CA ASN A 84 5.03 22.71 6.80
C ASN A 84 6.37 23.31 6.34
N GLU A 85 7.39 23.31 7.20
CA GLU A 85 8.75 23.65 6.80
C GLU A 85 9.28 22.61 5.82
N ASN A 86 10.24 22.99 4.98
CA ASN A 86 10.88 22.05 4.07
C ASN A 86 11.88 21.16 4.82
N VAL A 87 11.32 20.14 5.52
CA VAL A 87 12.10 19.09 6.15
C VAL A 87 12.29 17.91 5.20
N GLY A 88 13.46 17.30 5.20
CA GLY A 88 13.68 16.07 4.45
C GLY A 88 12.98 14.89 5.11
N VAL A 89 12.28 14.10 4.30
CA VAL A 89 11.57 12.89 4.74
C VAL A 89 12.39 11.65 4.37
N PRO A 90 12.80 10.80 5.32
CA PRO A 90 13.44 9.54 5.00
C PRO A 90 12.44 8.60 4.31
N VAL A 91 12.80 8.08 3.14
CA VAL A 91 12.05 7.07 2.39
C VAL A 91 12.89 5.79 2.39
N LEU A 92 12.51 4.83 3.24
CA LEU A 92 13.22 3.55 3.33
C LEU A 92 12.78 2.60 2.23
N TYR A 93 13.73 1.89 1.61
CA TYR A 93 13.36 0.80 0.71
C TYR A 93 13.99 -0.54 1.07
N TYR A 94 13.13 -1.52 1.13
CA TYR A 94 13.36 -2.93 1.35
C TYR A 94 12.99 -3.70 0.07
N HIS A 95 13.18 -5.02 0.08
CA HIS A 95 12.72 -5.91 -0.99
C HIS A 95 12.03 -7.15 -0.36
N SER A 96 12.67 -8.32 -0.43
CA SER A 96 12.13 -9.57 0.09
C SER A 96 12.25 -9.69 1.61
N VAL A 97 11.24 -10.26 2.26
CA VAL A 97 11.15 -10.43 3.72
C VAL A 97 11.01 -11.90 4.08
N LYS A 98 12.12 -12.60 4.15
CA LYS A 98 12.19 -14.01 4.56
C LYS A 98 13.55 -14.34 5.17
N ASN A 99 13.68 -15.48 5.82
CA ASN A 99 14.97 -15.94 6.27
C ASN A 99 15.83 -16.34 5.05
N SER A 100 17.00 -15.76 4.95
CA SER A 100 18.00 -16.08 3.92
C SER A 100 19.40 -15.83 4.49
N GLU A 101 20.37 -16.55 3.95
CA GLU A 101 21.78 -16.33 4.22
C GLU A 101 22.44 -15.71 2.97
N ASN A 102 23.36 -14.78 3.17
CA ASN A 102 24.22 -14.22 2.13
C ASN A 102 23.49 -13.48 0.98
N ASN A 103 22.35 -12.85 1.25
CA ASN A 103 21.69 -11.98 0.28
C ASN A 103 21.23 -10.69 0.97
N GLU A 104 21.84 -9.56 0.60
CA GLU A 104 21.64 -8.27 1.25
C GLU A 104 20.27 -7.64 1.01
N VAL A 105 19.56 -8.04 -0.04
CA VAL A 105 18.20 -7.54 -0.34
C VAL A 105 17.09 -8.35 0.33
N ILE A 106 17.46 -9.44 1.06
CA ILE A 106 16.50 -10.30 1.76
C ILE A 106 16.65 -10.12 3.26
N ILE A 107 15.69 -9.47 3.90
CA ILE A 107 15.72 -9.22 5.34
C ILE A 107 14.89 -10.27 6.11
N ALA A 108 15.44 -10.78 7.23
CA ALA A 108 14.68 -11.67 8.09
C ALA A 108 13.47 -10.96 8.72
N PRO A 109 12.28 -11.61 8.83
CA PRO A 109 11.07 -11.00 9.39
C PRO A 109 11.27 -10.42 10.79
N GLN A 110 12.03 -11.09 11.65
CA GLN A 110 12.32 -10.57 12.99
C GLN A 110 13.19 -9.31 12.96
N LYS A 111 14.11 -9.22 12.02
CA LYS A 111 14.96 -8.02 11.84
C LYS A 111 14.14 -6.84 11.35
N LEU A 112 13.28 -7.05 10.35
CA LEU A 112 12.32 -6.04 9.91
C LEU A 112 11.45 -5.57 11.08
N ARG A 113 10.86 -6.49 11.86
CA ARG A 113 10.04 -6.15 13.03
C ARG A 113 10.80 -5.28 14.05
N ASN A 114 12.07 -5.59 14.31
CA ASN A 114 12.88 -4.81 15.24
C ASN A 114 13.15 -3.40 14.73
N GLN A 115 13.43 -3.24 13.43
CA GLN A 115 13.64 -1.93 12.79
C GLN A 115 12.36 -1.10 12.79
N LEU A 116 11.23 -1.68 12.39
CA LEU A 116 9.94 -0.99 12.38
C LEU A 116 9.47 -0.59 13.80
N ARG A 117 9.71 -1.45 14.79
CA ARG A 117 9.44 -1.11 16.19
C ARG A 117 10.29 0.07 16.65
N TYR A 118 11.58 0.07 16.33
CA TYR A 118 12.46 1.19 16.65
C TYR A 118 11.95 2.50 16.02
N ILE A 119 11.53 2.48 14.75
CA ILE A 119 10.92 3.64 14.08
C ILE A 119 9.72 4.15 14.89
N LYS A 120 8.79 3.26 15.26
CA LYS A 120 7.59 3.60 16.04
C LYS A 120 7.95 4.15 17.42
N ASP A 121 8.82 3.46 18.17
CA ASP A 121 9.22 3.83 19.53
C ASP A 121 10.03 5.14 19.57
N SER A 122 10.68 5.48 18.43
CA SER A 122 11.38 6.77 18.25
C SER A 122 10.44 7.93 17.91
N GLY A 123 9.13 7.67 17.83
CA GLY A 123 8.09 8.69 17.59
C GLY A 123 7.92 9.09 16.12
N TYR A 124 8.40 8.28 15.18
CA TYR A 124 8.11 8.51 13.77
C TYR A 124 6.66 8.13 13.42
N THR A 125 6.06 8.93 12.55
CA THR A 125 4.77 8.65 11.91
C THR A 125 5.02 8.20 10.48
N THR A 126 4.48 7.04 10.11
CA THR A 126 4.58 6.55 8.72
C THR A 126 3.58 7.27 7.83
N LEU A 127 4.04 7.76 6.67
CA LEU A 127 3.21 8.39 5.65
C LEU A 127 2.88 7.41 4.53
N THR A 128 1.73 7.60 3.89
CA THR A 128 1.44 7.11 2.55
C THR A 128 2.17 7.96 1.52
N LEU A 129 2.34 7.46 0.29
CA LEU A 129 2.90 8.29 -0.78
C LEU A 129 1.99 9.46 -1.16
N LYS A 130 0.68 9.33 -0.95
CA LYS A 130 -0.23 10.48 -1.15
C LYS A 130 0.01 11.60 -0.13
N GLU A 131 0.26 11.28 1.13
CA GLU A 131 0.61 12.27 2.15
C GLU A 131 1.97 12.92 1.86
N LEU A 132 2.95 12.12 1.37
CA LEU A 132 4.24 12.67 0.91
C LEU A 132 4.06 13.55 -0.32
N GLU A 133 3.28 13.15 -1.32
CA GLU A 133 2.94 13.96 -2.50
C GLU A 133 2.34 15.31 -2.10
N ASP A 134 1.35 15.29 -1.21
CA ASP A 134 0.69 16.51 -0.76
C ASP A 134 1.64 17.44 0.01
N TYR A 135 2.56 16.86 0.79
CA TYR A 135 3.61 17.63 1.44
C TYR A 135 4.58 18.26 0.46
N LEU A 136 5.09 17.46 -0.50
CA LEU A 136 6.09 17.92 -1.47
C LEU A 136 5.53 18.94 -2.48
N LEU A 137 4.33 18.68 -3.01
CA LEU A 137 3.78 19.43 -4.13
C LEU A 137 2.76 20.50 -3.71
N ASN A 138 2.06 20.31 -2.59
CA ASN A 138 0.95 21.16 -2.16
C ASN A 138 1.21 21.88 -0.84
N ASN A 139 2.40 21.74 -0.26
CA ASN A 139 2.78 22.34 1.02
C ASN A 139 1.84 21.95 2.18
N THR A 140 1.24 20.75 2.12
CA THR A 140 0.40 20.23 3.20
C THR A 140 1.27 19.87 4.42
N PRO A 141 0.90 20.28 5.64
CA PRO A 141 1.66 19.93 6.83
C PRO A 141 1.70 18.41 7.07
N ILE A 142 2.84 17.92 7.54
CA ILE A 142 3.05 16.54 7.99
C ILE A 142 3.56 16.50 9.43
N PRO A 143 3.48 15.37 10.15
CA PRO A 143 4.17 15.22 11.43
C PRO A 143 5.67 15.53 11.33
N GLU A 144 6.23 16.24 12.30
CA GLU A 144 7.66 16.64 12.31
C GLU A 144 8.61 15.45 12.14
N LYS A 145 8.26 14.30 12.73
CA LYS A 145 8.96 13.04 12.55
C LYS A 145 8.19 12.13 11.61
N SER A 146 8.27 12.40 10.34
CA SER A 146 7.65 11.60 9.28
C SER A 146 8.65 10.67 8.61
N ILE A 147 8.18 9.50 8.17
CA ILE A 147 8.96 8.50 7.45
C ILE A 147 8.06 7.75 6.45
N VAL A 148 8.61 7.35 5.32
CA VAL A 148 7.95 6.46 4.36
C VAL A 148 8.66 5.11 4.35
N ILE A 149 7.89 4.02 4.33
CA ILE A 149 8.39 2.65 4.23
C ILE A 149 7.98 2.10 2.87
N THR A 150 8.95 1.65 2.08
CA THR A 150 8.68 1.06 0.78
C THR A 150 9.29 -0.32 0.65
N PHE A 151 8.68 -1.17 -0.20
CA PHE A 151 9.19 -2.48 -0.60
C PHE A 151 9.18 -2.53 -2.12
N ASP A 152 10.31 -2.87 -2.73
CA ASP A 152 10.42 -2.99 -4.18
C ASP A 152 10.14 -4.43 -4.63
N ASP A 153 9.91 -4.61 -5.93
CA ASP A 153 9.65 -5.84 -6.68
C ASP A 153 8.28 -6.49 -6.45
N GLY A 154 7.66 -6.32 -5.29
CA GLY A 154 6.37 -6.96 -5.00
C GLY A 154 6.49 -8.47 -4.77
N TYR A 155 7.48 -8.92 -4.00
CA TYR A 155 7.62 -10.34 -3.62
C TYR A 155 6.42 -10.85 -2.81
N MET A 156 6.07 -12.13 -2.94
CA MET A 156 4.99 -12.75 -2.18
C MET A 156 5.22 -12.68 -0.66
N ASP A 157 6.47 -12.67 -0.22
CA ASP A 157 6.81 -12.55 1.20
C ASP A 157 6.54 -11.15 1.78
N ASN A 158 6.30 -10.14 0.95
CA ASN A 158 5.75 -8.86 1.42
C ASN A 158 4.32 -9.05 1.96
N TYR A 159 3.51 -9.91 1.33
CA TYR A 159 2.17 -10.26 1.83
C TYR A 159 2.21 -11.21 3.01
N THR A 160 3.03 -12.28 2.94
CA THR A 160 3.00 -13.34 3.96
C THR A 160 3.76 -12.99 5.23
N ASN A 161 4.78 -12.14 5.15
CA ASN A 161 5.67 -11.83 6.27
C ASN A 161 5.71 -10.34 6.65
N ALA A 162 5.88 -9.41 5.69
CA ALA A 162 5.93 -7.98 6.01
C ALA A 162 4.56 -7.42 6.42
N PHE A 163 3.51 -7.73 5.68
CA PHE A 163 2.17 -7.20 5.92
C PHE A 163 1.63 -7.52 7.33
N PRO A 164 1.73 -8.75 7.88
CA PRO A 164 1.36 -9.01 9.27
C PRO A 164 2.16 -8.16 10.28
N ILE A 165 3.44 -7.90 10.03
CA ILE A 165 4.27 -7.07 10.91
C ILE A 165 3.80 -5.61 10.88
N LEU A 166 3.53 -5.07 9.69
CA LEU A 166 3.01 -3.71 9.50
C LEU A 166 1.67 -3.54 10.20
N LYS A 167 0.77 -4.53 10.08
CA LYS A 167 -0.54 -4.55 10.77
C LYS A 167 -0.37 -4.52 12.29
N ASP A 168 0.46 -5.41 12.85
CA ASP A 168 0.70 -5.50 14.30
C ASP A 168 1.25 -4.18 14.87
N LEU A 169 2.02 -3.45 14.07
CA LEU A 169 2.62 -2.19 14.47
C LEU A 169 1.76 -0.96 14.09
N ASP A 170 0.65 -1.16 13.37
CA ASP A 170 -0.20 -0.08 12.86
C ASP A 170 0.61 0.93 12.02
N MET A 171 1.36 0.42 11.04
CA MET A 171 2.25 1.22 10.19
C MET A 171 1.80 1.19 8.73
N LYS A 172 1.86 2.35 8.08
CA LYS A 172 1.65 2.52 6.64
C LYS A 172 2.91 2.07 5.88
N ALA A 173 2.72 1.55 4.68
CA ALA A 173 3.80 1.21 3.76
C ALA A 173 3.31 1.22 2.32
N THR A 174 4.24 1.28 1.38
CA THR A 174 4.02 1.16 -0.07
C THR A 174 4.76 -0.04 -0.62
N ILE A 175 4.15 -0.75 -1.57
CA ILE A 175 4.81 -1.81 -2.34
C ILE A 175 4.85 -1.40 -3.80
N PHE A 176 6.04 -1.32 -4.39
CA PHE A 176 6.27 -1.11 -5.81
C PHE A 176 6.31 -2.46 -6.52
N CYS A 177 5.32 -2.75 -7.37
CA CYS A 177 5.11 -4.05 -7.97
C CYS A 177 5.59 -4.11 -9.42
N ILE A 178 6.28 -5.20 -9.78
CA ILE A 178 6.57 -5.60 -11.16
C ILE A 178 5.34 -6.33 -11.69
N THR A 179 4.60 -5.74 -12.62
CA THR A 179 3.26 -6.26 -12.93
C THR A 179 3.23 -7.48 -13.82
N PHE A 180 4.26 -7.70 -14.66
CA PHE A 180 4.34 -8.93 -15.47
C PHE A 180 4.78 -10.17 -14.70
N GLU A 181 5.25 -9.97 -13.45
CA GLU A 181 5.71 -11.04 -12.58
C GLU A 181 4.65 -11.52 -11.58
N LEU A 182 3.42 -11.00 -11.62
CA LEU A 182 2.34 -11.34 -10.68
C LEU A 182 1.87 -12.80 -10.83
N ASP A 183 2.65 -13.73 -10.27
CA ASP A 183 2.45 -15.19 -10.39
C ASP A 183 1.74 -15.84 -9.20
N GLY A 184 1.61 -15.11 -8.09
CA GLY A 184 1.01 -15.61 -6.85
C GLY A 184 1.85 -16.66 -6.12
N LYS A 185 3.10 -16.83 -6.51
CA LYS A 185 4.01 -17.83 -5.95
C LYS A 185 5.32 -17.19 -5.45
N TYR A 186 6.07 -16.59 -6.32
CA TYR A 186 7.32 -15.87 -6.00
C TYR A 186 7.04 -14.39 -5.81
N TYR A 187 6.24 -13.83 -6.70
CA TYR A 187 5.72 -12.47 -6.61
C TYR A 187 4.26 -12.47 -6.16
N LEU A 188 3.72 -11.30 -5.83
CA LEU A 188 2.36 -11.14 -5.36
C LEU A 188 1.33 -11.67 -6.37
N SER A 189 0.23 -12.20 -5.86
CA SER A 189 -0.97 -12.43 -6.67
C SER A 189 -1.85 -11.17 -6.67
N GLU A 190 -2.71 -11.03 -7.68
CA GLU A 190 -3.74 -9.99 -7.71
C GLU A 190 -4.60 -9.98 -6.43
N SER A 191 -4.96 -11.17 -5.92
CA SER A 191 -5.74 -11.27 -4.68
C SER A 191 -4.97 -10.82 -3.43
N ALA A 192 -3.65 -11.00 -3.37
CA ALA A 192 -2.82 -10.49 -2.28
C ALA A 192 -2.69 -8.96 -2.37
N ILE A 193 -2.47 -8.43 -3.57
CA ILE A 193 -2.46 -6.99 -3.86
C ILE A 193 -3.79 -6.36 -3.41
N LYS A 194 -4.93 -6.90 -3.86
CA LYS A 194 -6.26 -6.37 -3.51
C LYS A 194 -6.48 -6.34 -2.00
N LYS A 195 -6.15 -7.43 -1.29
CA LYS A 195 -6.29 -7.51 0.17
C LYS A 195 -5.42 -6.51 0.92
N MET A 196 -4.16 -6.32 0.50
CA MET A 196 -3.27 -5.33 1.09
C MET A 196 -3.75 -3.91 0.82
N SER A 197 -4.16 -3.64 -0.42
CA SER A 197 -4.71 -2.35 -0.83
C SER A 197 -6.00 -2.00 -0.08
N ASP A 198 -6.91 -2.95 0.09
CA ASP A 198 -8.17 -2.76 0.84
C ASP A 198 -7.91 -2.49 2.33
N TYR A 199 -6.84 -3.04 2.89
CA TYR A 199 -6.40 -2.75 4.25
C TYR A 199 -5.78 -1.35 4.41
N GLY A 200 -5.19 -0.79 3.35
CA GLY A 200 -4.53 0.52 3.38
C GLY A 200 -3.02 0.51 3.08
N ILE A 201 -2.46 -0.64 2.67
CA ILE A 201 -1.13 -0.66 2.08
C ILE A 201 -1.22 -0.05 0.68
N ASP A 202 -0.33 0.89 0.39
CA ASP A 202 -0.27 1.53 -0.90
C ASP A 202 0.44 0.61 -1.93
N ILE A 203 -0.13 0.49 -3.13
CA ILE A 203 0.41 -0.35 -4.21
C ILE A 203 0.72 0.54 -5.39
N GLN A 204 1.99 0.57 -5.80
CA GLN A 204 2.51 1.48 -6.79
C GLN A 204 3.39 0.75 -7.82
N SER A 205 3.81 1.45 -8.89
CA SER A 205 4.48 0.84 -10.03
C SER A 205 5.98 0.63 -9.82
N HIS A 206 6.47 -0.57 -10.18
CA HIS A 206 7.89 -0.86 -10.42
C HIS A 206 8.14 -1.26 -11.89
N THR A 207 7.43 -0.60 -12.82
CA THR A 207 7.32 -0.93 -14.24
C THR A 207 6.57 -2.24 -14.54
N ALA A 208 6.37 -2.56 -15.80
CA ALA A 208 5.73 -3.81 -16.19
C ALA A 208 6.70 -4.99 -16.08
N GLY A 209 7.88 -4.88 -16.68
CA GLY A 209 8.84 -5.99 -16.82
C GLY A 209 10.18 -5.78 -16.11
N HIS A 210 10.35 -4.72 -15.31
CA HIS A 210 11.60 -4.41 -14.58
C HIS A 210 12.85 -4.26 -15.49
N PRO A 211 12.76 -3.55 -16.62
CA PRO A 211 13.89 -3.38 -17.53
C PRO A 211 14.92 -2.36 -17.02
N ASP A 212 16.12 -2.42 -17.55
CA ASP A 212 17.06 -1.29 -17.46
C ASP A 212 16.59 -0.18 -18.41
N LEU A 213 15.93 0.84 -17.86
CA LEU A 213 15.31 1.95 -18.59
C LEU A 213 16.31 2.73 -19.43
N THR A 214 17.58 2.77 -19.03
CA THR A 214 18.62 3.51 -19.78
C THR A 214 18.93 2.91 -21.15
N LYS A 215 18.53 1.65 -21.37
CA LYS A 215 18.71 0.91 -22.63
C LYS A 215 17.48 0.96 -23.53
N MET A 216 16.41 1.65 -23.09
CA MET A 216 15.14 1.71 -23.78
C MET A 216 14.91 3.07 -24.42
N THR A 217 14.18 3.08 -25.52
CA THR A 217 13.65 4.30 -26.12
C THR A 217 12.57 4.93 -25.23
N TYR A 218 12.25 6.20 -25.50
CA TYR A 218 11.16 6.88 -24.80
C TYR A 218 9.82 6.12 -24.93
N ASP A 219 9.46 5.66 -26.14
CA ASP A 219 8.18 4.98 -26.38
C ASP A 219 8.11 3.63 -25.65
N GLU A 220 9.21 2.89 -25.58
CA GLU A 220 9.28 1.64 -24.81
C GLU A 220 9.14 1.90 -23.30
N GLN A 221 9.81 2.93 -22.76
CA GLN A 221 9.67 3.31 -21.36
C GLN A 221 8.25 3.77 -21.02
N LEU A 222 7.66 4.62 -21.87
CA LEU A 222 6.27 5.07 -21.68
C LEU A 222 5.29 3.89 -21.68
N LYS A 223 5.51 2.90 -22.55
CA LYS A 223 4.70 1.68 -22.58
C LYS A 223 4.81 0.89 -21.28
N GLU A 224 6.02 0.62 -20.78
CA GLU A 224 6.26 -0.03 -19.48
C GLU A 224 5.49 0.65 -18.34
N PHE A 225 5.50 1.98 -18.32
CA PHE A 225 4.86 2.78 -17.29
C PHE A 225 3.33 2.72 -17.39
N LEU A 226 2.77 2.87 -18.58
CA LEU A 226 1.32 2.84 -18.78
C LEU A 226 0.74 1.44 -18.53
N GLU A 227 1.40 0.38 -18.99
CA GLU A 227 0.95 -1.00 -18.79
C GLU A 227 0.95 -1.37 -17.30
N SER A 228 2.03 -1.03 -16.56
CA SER A 228 2.06 -1.32 -15.12
C SER A 228 0.99 -0.56 -14.36
N LYS A 229 0.76 0.71 -14.70
CA LYS A 229 -0.25 1.55 -14.10
C LYS A 229 -1.66 1.00 -14.34
N GLU A 230 -2.00 0.65 -15.58
CA GLU A 230 -3.29 0.08 -15.97
C GLU A 230 -3.60 -1.21 -15.20
N ILE A 231 -2.62 -2.12 -15.11
CA ILE A 231 -2.78 -3.40 -14.40
C ILE A 231 -3.05 -3.15 -12.91
N LEU A 232 -2.25 -2.32 -12.24
CA LEU A 232 -2.40 -2.07 -10.81
C LEU A 232 -3.68 -1.30 -10.48
N GLU A 233 -4.06 -0.32 -11.30
CA GLU A 233 -5.32 0.42 -11.14
C GLU A 233 -6.54 -0.50 -11.34
N ALA A 234 -6.47 -1.47 -12.26
CA ALA A 234 -7.53 -2.47 -12.45
C ALA A 234 -7.69 -3.41 -11.24
N ILE A 235 -6.57 -3.79 -10.58
CA ILE A 235 -6.60 -4.67 -9.41
C ILE A 235 -7.05 -3.93 -8.15
N THR A 236 -6.51 -2.73 -7.93
CA THR A 236 -6.70 -1.99 -6.67
C THR A 236 -7.92 -1.08 -6.66
N GLU A 237 -8.41 -0.69 -7.84
CA GLU A 237 -9.42 0.35 -8.05
C GLU A 237 -8.99 1.72 -7.46
N LYS A 238 -7.67 1.94 -7.36
CA LYS A 238 -7.06 3.16 -6.81
C LYS A 238 -6.05 3.73 -7.80
N PRO A 239 -5.81 5.06 -7.78
CA PRO A 239 -4.82 5.68 -8.64
C PRO A 239 -3.40 5.18 -8.35
N VAL A 240 -2.63 4.91 -9.40
CA VAL A 240 -1.19 4.65 -9.33
C VAL A 240 -0.46 5.90 -9.80
N THR A 241 0.10 6.64 -8.85
CA THR A 241 0.71 7.97 -9.08
C THR A 241 2.20 8.02 -8.80
N SER A 242 2.78 6.90 -8.39
CA SER A 242 4.20 6.82 -8.02
C SER A 242 4.91 5.65 -8.71
N ILE A 243 6.19 5.84 -9.00
CA ILE A 243 7.04 4.81 -9.62
C ILE A 243 8.38 4.73 -8.88
N ALA A 244 8.89 3.52 -8.64
CA ALA A 244 10.31 3.30 -8.36
C ALA A 244 10.99 2.83 -9.64
N TYR A 245 12.11 3.45 -10.01
CA TYR A 245 12.85 3.07 -11.21
C TYR A 245 13.65 1.80 -10.95
N PRO A 246 13.53 0.76 -11.83
CA PRO A 246 14.30 -0.46 -11.71
C PRO A 246 15.81 -0.20 -11.58
N TYR A 247 16.45 -0.83 -10.59
CA TYR A 247 17.88 -0.64 -10.26
C TYR A 247 18.26 0.80 -9.87
N GLY A 248 17.30 1.73 -9.76
CA GLY A 248 17.54 3.17 -9.66
C GLY A 248 18.00 3.81 -10.97
N ASN A 249 18.04 3.06 -12.09
CA ASN A 249 18.53 3.52 -13.38
C ASN A 249 17.47 4.33 -14.12
N TYR A 250 17.82 5.52 -14.54
CA TYR A 250 16.96 6.41 -15.32
C TYR A 250 17.77 7.30 -16.26
N ASN A 251 17.10 7.95 -17.21
CA ASN A 251 17.64 8.97 -18.07
C ASN A 251 16.56 10.06 -18.35
N ASP A 252 16.86 11.06 -19.17
CA ASP A 252 15.91 12.14 -19.47
C ASP A 252 14.59 11.59 -20.08
N ASN A 253 14.65 10.50 -20.86
CA ASN A 253 13.45 9.85 -21.38
C ASN A 253 12.61 9.23 -20.26
N SER A 254 13.24 8.68 -19.21
CA SER A 254 12.55 8.09 -18.07
C SER A 254 11.72 9.14 -17.33
N VAL A 255 12.32 10.29 -17.04
CA VAL A 255 11.64 11.40 -16.36
C VAL A 255 10.48 11.93 -17.22
N LYS A 256 10.75 12.11 -18.53
CA LYS A 256 9.71 12.57 -19.47
C LYS A 256 8.58 11.57 -19.59
N ALA A 257 8.87 10.28 -19.76
CA ALA A 257 7.87 9.20 -19.87
C ALA A 257 7.06 9.05 -18.58
N ALA A 258 7.68 9.13 -17.40
CA ALA A 258 7.00 9.09 -16.11
C ALA A 258 6.01 10.26 -15.97
N LYS A 259 6.42 11.47 -16.35
CA LYS A 259 5.53 12.63 -16.37
C LYS A 259 4.36 12.45 -17.34
N ASP A 260 4.62 11.97 -18.55
CA ASP A 260 3.60 11.78 -19.59
C ASP A 260 2.65 10.62 -19.27
N ALA A 261 3.11 9.59 -18.52
CA ALA A 261 2.27 8.53 -17.93
C ALA A 261 1.42 9.02 -16.74
N GLY A 262 1.66 10.24 -16.25
CA GLY A 262 0.91 10.86 -15.17
C GLY A 262 1.40 10.53 -13.76
N PHE A 263 2.61 9.97 -13.60
CA PHE A 263 3.23 9.84 -12.30
C PHE A 263 3.52 11.20 -11.68
N LYS A 264 3.38 11.28 -10.37
CA LYS A 264 3.64 12.48 -9.56
C LYS A 264 4.95 12.38 -8.79
N LEU A 265 5.27 11.18 -8.31
CA LEU A 265 6.51 10.87 -7.61
C LEU A 265 7.27 9.77 -8.34
N GLY A 266 8.58 9.93 -8.42
CA GLY A 266 9.51 8.92 -8.94
C GLY A 266 10.68 8.74 -7.98
N PHE A 267 11.02 7.50 -7.67
CA PHE A 267 12.04 7.16 -6.69
C PHE A 267 13.25 6.52 -7.34
N THR A 268 14.42 7.01 -6.97
CA THR A 268 15.73 6.47 -7.35
C THR A 268 16.29 5.56 -6.25
N THR A 269 17.54 5.13 -6.39
CA THR A 269 18.33 4.48 -5.34
C THR A 269 19.39 5.40 -4.74
N ASP A 270 19.40 6.68 -5.14
CA ASP A 270 20.35 7.66 -4.61
C ASP A 270 20.07 7.87 -3.11
N LEU A 271 21.15 7.88 -2.32
CA LEU A 271 21.06 8.04 -0.88
C LEU A 271 20.77 9.50 -0.51
N GLY A 272 19.67 9.73 0.19
CA GLY A 272 19.29 11.05 0.69
C GLY A 272 17.91 11.03 1.34
N LEU A 273 17.50 12.20 1.83
CA LEU A 273 16.12 12.46 2.23
C LEU A 273 15.38 13.05 1.03
N SER A 274 14.08 12.78 0.95
CA SER A 274 13.20 13.40 -0.06
C SER A 274 12.64 14.72 0.46
N ASP A 275 12.78 15.81 -0.30
CA ASP A 275 12.26 17.12 0.11
C ASP A 275 11.72 17.96 -1.06
N ARG A 276 11.25 19.18 -0.77
CA ARG A 276 10.63 20.06 -1.78
C ARG A 276 11.58 20.68 -2.78
N ASP A 277 12.89 20.64 -2.52
CA ASP A 277 13.91 21.17 -3.43
C ASP A 277 14.28 20.12 -4.50
N ASP A 278 13.87 18.85 -4.29
CA ASP A 278 14.09 17.76 -5.24
C ASP A 278 13.16 17.86 -6.46
N ASN A 279 13.61 17.25 -7.56
CA ASN A 279 12.71 16.91 -8.65
C ASN A 279 11.76 15.78 -8.13
N PRO A 280 10.42 15.99 -8.08
CA PRO A 280 9.50 15.00 -7.53
C PRO A 280 9.50 13.66 -8.29
N LEU A 281 10.04 13.62 -9.52
CA LEU A 281 10.23 12.39 -10.28
C LEU A 281 11.63 11.78 -10.09
N LEU A 282 12.46 12.29 -9.18
CA LEU A 282 13.82 11.81 -8.88
C LEU A 282 14.11 11.91 -7.37
N LEU A 283 13.21 11.36 -6.55
CA LEU A 283 13.33 11.41 -5.10
C LEU A 283 14.36 10.40 -4.59
N ASN A 284 15.11 10.83 -3.57
CA ASN A 284 16.13 10.03 -2.91
C ASN A 284 15.49 9.01 -1.95
N ARG A 285 16.17 7.90 -1.70
CA ARG A 285 15.76 6.88 -0.72
C ARG A 285 16.93 6.39 0.14
N ILE A 286 16.63 5.70 1.21
CA ILE A 286 17.60 5.05 2.09
C ILE A 286 17.47 3.53 1.90
N TYR A 287 18.49 2.91 1.30
CA TYR A 287 18.59 1.46 1.18
C TYR A 287 18.75 0.78 2.53
N ILE A 288 18.00 -0.28 2.77
CA ILE A 288 18.13 -1.08 3.98
C ILE A 288 18.62 -2.49 3.64
N SER A 289 19.93 -2.67 3.82
CA SER A 289 20.58 -3.98 3.63
C SER A 289 20.29 -4.93 4.80
N SER A 290 20.13 -6.21 4.49
CA SER A 290 20.08 -7.26 5.52
C SER A 290 21.39 -7.40 6.31
N ASN A 291 22.49 -6.86 5.81
CA ASN A 291 23.78 -6.86 6.50
C ASN A 291 23.89 -5.80 7.61
N TYR A 292 23.02 -4.76 7.60
CA TYR A 292 23.06 -3.71 8.61
C TYR A 292 22.58 -4.24 9.96
N ASP A 293 23.35 -4.06 11.01
CA ASP A 293 22.88 -4.23 12.38
C ASP A 293 21.99 -3.06 12.82
N MET A 294 21.47 -3.13 14.04
CA MET A 294 20.58 -2.09 14.55
C MET A 294 21.27 -0.75 14.74
N ASP A 295 22.57 -0.74 15.05
CA ASP A 295 23.31 0.50 15.26
C ASP A 295 23.58 1.20 13.93
N THR A 296 23.95 0.46 12.89
CA THR A 296 24.04 0.97 11.51
C THR A 296 22.69 1.52 11.02
N PHE A 297 21.59 0.78 11.27
CA PHE A 297 20.24 1.23 10.91
C PHE A 297 19.87 2.57 11.57
N LYS A 298 20.12 2.73 12.87
CA LYS A 298 19.90 3.96 13.60
C LYS A 298 20.72 5.11 13.04
N GLN A 299 22.02 4.87 12.81
CA GLN A 299 22.92 5.86 12.23
C GLN A 299 22.48 6.34 10.85
N LEU A 300 21.96 5.44 10.00
CA LEU A 300 21.41 5.81 8.71
C LEU A 300 20.23 6.78 8.86
N LEU A 301 19.30 6.51 9.78
CA LEU A 301 18.16 7.39 10.02
C LEU A 301 18.56 8.76 10.59
N GLU A 302 19.57 8.79 11.47
CA GLU A 302 19.99 10.01 12.17
C GLU A 302 20.93 10.89 11.33
N ASN A 303 21.77 10.27 10.50
CA ASN A 303 22.86 10.97 9.81
C ASN A 303 22.63 11.21 8.32
N THR A 304 21.62 10.57 7.69
CA THR A 304 21.29 10.88 6.31
C THR A 304 20.78 12.31 6.21
N LYS A 305 21.36 13.06 5.29
CA LYS A 305 21.05 14.46 5.03
C LYS A 305 20.35 14.62 3.70
N LYS A 306 19.80 15.82 3.48
CA LYS A 306 19.34 16.26 2.18
C LYS A 306 20.50 16.28 1.16
#